data_d44053cb76d76f7521d9d1e15e828c0c
#
_entry.id   d44053cb76d76f7521d9d1e15e828c0c
#
_cell.length_a   1.000
_cell.length_b   1.000
_cell.length_c   1.000
_cell.angle_alpha   90.00
_cell.angle_beta   90.00
_cell.angle_gamma   90.00
#
_symmetry.space_group_name_H-M   'P 1'
#
loop_
_entity.id
_entity.type
_entity.pdbx_description
1 polymer ?
#
loop_
_entity_poly.entity_id
_entity_poly.type
_entity_poly.pdbx_seq_one_letter_code
_entity_poly.pdbx_strand_id
1 'polypeptide(L)'
;MSHKKTKSKKNKRRNLFLNILAGFLILLSLALIFNAQIRDIFMVWNTNKYQVSQVSKEKLEENQDTEGNFDFDSVKAISSEAVLSSQWDSQKLPVIGGIAVPEVEINLPIFKGLDNVNLFYGAGTMKRDQVMGKGNYSLASHHIFTAENASQMLFSPLSRAKNGM
;
A
#
# COMPACT_ATOMS: atom_id res chain seq x y z
N MET A 1 19.94 58.34 17.15
CA MET A 1 20.53 57.28 16.29
C MET A 1 19.97 55.86 16.61
N SER A 2 18.66 55.62 16.46
CA SER A 2 18.06 54.32 16.86
C SER A 2 17.22 53.61 15.78
N HIS A 3 16.93 54.21 14.64
CA HIS A 3 15.99 53.62 13.62
C HIS A 3 16.58 52.61 12.62
N LYS A 4 17.92 52.47 12.57
CA LYS A 4 18.56 51.58 11.58
C LYS A 4 18.62 50.07 11.99
N LYS A 5 18.63 49.74 13.31
CA LYS A 5 18.74 48.37 13.81
C LYS A 5 17.46 47.53 13.68
N THR A 6 16.29 48.13 13.75
CA THR A 6 14.98 47.45 13.69
C THR A 6 14.62 47.02 12.27
N LYS A 7 14.92 47.82 11.24
CA LYS A 7 14.70 47.43 9.83
C LYS A 7 15.54 46.24 9.39
N SER A 8 16.79 46.15 9.86
CA SER A 8 17.70 45.03 9.53
C SER A 8 17.21 43.69 10.09
N LYS A 9 16.73 43.65 11.35
CA LYS A 9 16.18 42.42 11.96
C LYS A 9 14.89 41.96 11.28
N LYS A 10 14.00 42.86 10.86
CA LYS A 10 12.75 42.56 10.15
C LYS A 10 13.03 41.95 8.78
N ASN A 11 13.99 42.49 8.04
CA ASN A 11 14.38 41.94 6.73
C ASN A 11 15.03 40.56 6.85
N LYS A 12 15.86 40.32 7.86
CA LYS A 12 16.49 39.01 8.12
C LYS A 12 15.45 37.94 8.43
N ARG A 13 14.43 38.26 9.24
CA ARG A 13 13.31 37.34 9.53
C ARG A 13 12.46 37.06 8.31
N ARG A 14 12.17 38.06 7.48
CA ARG A 14 11.43 37.91 6.22
C ARG A 14 12.19 37.02 5.23
N ASN A 15 13.49 37.24 5.08
CA ASN A 15 14.30 36.41 4.18
C ASN A 15 14.41 34.96 4.69
N LEU A 16 14.54 34.75 6.00
CA LEU A 16 14.52 33.42 6.59
C LEU A 16 13.17 32.71 6.31
N PHE A 17 12.06 33.42 6.51
CA PHE A 17 10.73 32.86 6.20
C PHE A 17 10.56 32.52 4.72
N LEU A 18 11.01 33.41 3.83
CA LEU A 18 10.95 33.16 2.38
C LEU A 18 11.82 31.96 1.96
N ASN A 19 13.00 31.81 2.55
CA ASN A 19 13.87 30.67 2.27
C ASN A 19 13.26 29.36 2.78
N ILE A 20 12.64 29.35 3.96
CA ILE A 20 11.92 28.19 4.49
C ILE A 20 10.73 27.84 3.59
N LEU A 21 9.96 28.85 3.18
CA LEU A 21 8.83 28.68 2.27
C LEU A 21 9.29 28.12 0.91
N ALA A 22 10.36 28.67 0.35
CA ALA A 22 10.93 28.16 -0.90
C ALA A 22 11.41 26.70 -0.76
N GLY A 23 12.12 26.36 0.32
CA GLY A 23 12.51 24.98 0.62
C GLY A 23 11.32 24.05 0.75
N PHE A 24 10.27 24.47 1.45
CA PHE A 24 9.03 23.70 1.56
C PHE A 24 8.36 23.46 0.20
N LEU A 25 8.26 24.50 -0.65
CA LEU A 25 7.68 24.38 -2.00
C LEU A 25 8.49 23.43 -2.89
N ILE A 26 9.83 23.45 -2.78
CA ILE A 26 10.69 22.50 -3.50
C ILE A 26 10.40 21.06 -3.03
N LEU A 27 10.35 20.81 -1.72
CA LEU A 27 10.05 19.49 -1.19
C LEU A 27 8.65 19.01 -1.60
N LEU A 28 7.66 19.90 -1.57
CA LEU A 28 6.30 19.59 -2.04
C LEU A 28 6.29 19.24 -3.53
N SER A 29 7.01 19.98 -4.35
CA SER A 29 7.13 19.70 -5.80
C SER A 29 7.78 18.36 -6.05
N LEU A 30 8.85 18.01 -5.32
CA LEU A 30 9.48 16.70 -5.42
C LEU A 30 8.52 15.58 -4.98
N ALA A 31 7.79 15.77 -3.89
CA ALA A 31 6.80 14.79 -3.44
C ALA A 31 5.68 14.57 -4.46
N LEU A 32 5.25 15.61 -5.19
CA LEU A 32 4.26 15.49 -6.26
C LEU A 32 4.83 14.79 -7.51
N ILE A 33 6.07 15.05 -7.87
CA ILE A 33 6.74 14.39 -9.00
C ILE A 33 6.93 12.90 -8.70
N PHE A 34 7.35 12.55 -7.49
CA PHE A 34 7.64 11.18 -7.05
C PHE A 34 6.48 10.51 -6.32
N ASN A 35 5.23 10.98 -6.48
CA ASN A 35 4.10 10.46 -5.73
C ASN A 35 3.85 8.95 -5.96
N ALA A 36 4.05 8.46 -7.18
CA ALA A 36 3.90 7.04 -7.51
C ALA A 36 4.96 6.18 -6.80
N GLN A 37 6.21 6.62 -6.80
CA GLN A 37 7.31 5.93 -6.12
C GLN A 37 7.10 5.92 -4.60
N ILE A 38 6.63 7.02 -4.03
CA ILE A 38 6.30 7.11 -2.60
C ILE A 38 5.18 6.13 -2.27
N ARG A 39 4.10 6.10 -3.06
CA ARG A 39 3.01 5.12 -2.93
C ARG A 39 3.54 3.69 -2.95
N ASP A 40 4.37 3.35 -3.94
CA ASP A 40 4.90 2.00 -4.13
C ASP A 40 5.79 1.56 -2.95
N ILE A 41 6.60 2.46 -2.40
CA ILE A 41 7.38 2.21 -1.18
C ILE A 41 6.46 1.86 0.00
N PHE A 42 5.37 2.62 0.20
CA PHE A 42 4.41 2.34 1.26
C PHE A 42 3.69 1.00 1.06
N MET A 43 3.35 0.66 -0.18
CA MET A 43 2.73 -0.62 -0.49
C MET A 43 3.67 -1.79 -0.18
N VAL A 44 4.91 -1.76 -0.67
CA VAL A 44 5.93 -2.79 -0.40
C VAL A 44 6.21 -2.92 1.10
N TRP A 45 6.35 -1.80 1.80
CA TRP A 45 6.59 -1.80 3.24
C TRP A 45 5.45 -2.46 4.02
N ASN A 46 4.20 -2.13 3.71
CA ASN A 46 3.04 -2.75 4.34
C ASN A 46 2.88 -4.22 3.93
N THR A 47 3.07 -4.57 2.67
CA THR A 47 3.07 -5.97 2.22
C THR A 47 4.06 -6.81 3.05
N ASN A 48 5.27 -6.30 3.25
CA ASN A 48 6.29 -6.98 4.05
C ASN A 48 5.91 -7.07 5.54
N LYS A 49 5.30 -6.03 6.09
CA LYS A 49 4.83 -6.00 7.48
C LYS A 49 3.75 -7.04 7.75
N TYR A 50 2.88 -7.30 6.78
CA TYR A 50 1.77 -8.24 6.88
C TYR A 50 2.08 -9.64 6.33
N GLN A 51 3.34 -9.96 5.99
CA GLN A 51 3.71 -11.30 5.55
C GLN A 51 3.27 -12.38 6.54
N VAL A 52 2.81 -13.52 6.03
CA VAL A 52 2.33 -14.63 6.86
C VAL A 52 3.38 -15.11 7.88
N SER A 53 4.67 -14.97 7.54
CA SER A 53 5.79 -15.29 8.43
C SER A 53 5.91 -14.38 9.65
N GLN A 54 5.24 -13.23 9.65
CA GLN A 54 5.20 -12.27 10.77
C GLN A 54 4.00 -12.48 11.70
N VAL A 55 3.13 -13.45 11.40
CA VAL A 55 1.89 -13.70 12.12
C VAL A 55 1.94 -15.08 12.77
N SER A 56 1.60 -15.18 14.06
CA SER A 56 1.57 -16.48 14.74
C SER A 56 0.42 -17.35 14.21
N LYS A 57 0.57 -18.68 14.35
CA LYS A 57 -0.45 -19.63 13.90
C LYS A 57 -1.81 -19.38 14.57
N GLU A 58 -1.80 -19.14 15.87
CA GLU A 58 -3.00 -18.85 16.66
C GLU A 58 -3.71 -17.60 16.13
N LYS A 59 -2.94 -16.57 15.73
CA LYS A 59 -3.51 -15.35 15.18
C LYS A 59 -4.06 -15.54 13.78
N LEU A 60 -3.44 -16.39 12.95
CA LEU A 60 -3.98 -16.76 11.64
C LEU A 60 -5.33 -17.49 11.78
N GLU A 61 -5.46 -18.40 12.77
CA GLU A 61 -6.68 -19.12 13.05
C GLU A 61 -7.78 -18.16 13.56
N GLU A 62 -7.48 -17.28 14.52
CA GLU A 62 -8.40 -16.24 15.01
C GLU A 62 -8.89 -15.33 13.88
N ASN A 63 -8.01 -14.94 12.98
CA ASN A 63 -8.34 -14.05 11.87
C ASN A 63 -9.27 -14.70 10.82
N GLN A 64 -9.36 -16.06 10.77
CA GLN A 64 -10.31 -16.75 9.89
C GLN A 64 -11.77 -16.42 10.24
N ASP A 65 -12.05 -16.12 11.50
CA ASP A 65 -13.39 -15.84 11.99
C ASP A 65 -13.79 -14.35 11.85
N THR A 66 -12.87 -13.49 11.36
CA THR A 66 -13.18 -12.09 11.13
C THR A 66 -14.19 -11.91 10.00
N GLU A 67 -15.00 -10.86 10.09
CA GLU A 67 -15.86 -10.46 8.98
C GLU A 67 -15.01 -9.87 7.85
N GLY A 68 -15.43 -10.10 6.59
CA GLY A 68 -14.83 -9.53 5.39
C GLY A 68 -15.90 -8.93 4.48
N ASN A 69 -15.55 -7.91 3.75
CA ASN A 69 -16.37 -7.37 2.68
C ASN A 69 -16.17 -8.20 1.41
N PHE A 70 -17.25 -8.66 0.79
CA PHE A 70 -17.24 -9.46 -0.44
C PHE A 70 -17.97 -8.76 -1.59
N ASP A 71 -18.22 -7.47 -1.44
CA ASP A 71 -18.85 -6.65 -2.47
C ASP A 71 -17.79 -6.17 -3.48
N PHE A 72 -17.85 -6.73 -4.70
CA PHE A 72 -16.94 -6.38 -5.80
C PHE A 72 -17.14 -4.94 -6.29
N ASP A 73 -18.34 -4.40 -6.18
CA ASP A 73 -18.66 -3.05 -6.65
C ASP A 73 -18.03 -1.98 -5.72
N SER A 74 -17.66 -2.38 -4.51
CA SER A 74 -16.95 -1.50 -3.56
C SER A 74 -15.44 -1.35 -3.85
N VAL A 75 -14.87 -2.20 -4.72
CA VAL A 75 -13.43 -2.20 -5.03
C VAL A 75 -13.07 -1.00 -5.89
N LYS A 76 -12.12 -0.20 -5.41
CA LYS A 76 -11.63 1.01 -6.09
C LYS A 76 -10.26 0.78 -6.70
N ALA A 77 -9.97 1.49 -7.79
CA ALA A 77 -8.65 1.52 -8.38
C ALA A 77 -7.61 2.07 -7.39
N ILE A 78 -6.38 1.56 -7.46
CA ILE A 78 -5.27 2.07 -6.65
C ILE A 78 -4.95 3.51 -7.07
N SER A 79 -4.93 4.41 -6.09
CA SER A 79 -4.42 5.77 -6.23
C SER A 79 -3.42 6.08 -5.11
N SER A 80 -2.52 7.04 -5.34
CA SER A 80 -1.58 7.49 -4.31
C SER A 80 -2.31 8.03 -3.09
N GLU A 81 -3.41 8.75 -3.28
CA GLU A 81 -4.26 9.28 -2.21
C GLU A 81 -4.87 8.15 -1.37
N ALA A 82 -5.45 7.13 -2.02
CA ALA A 82 -6.09 6.02 -1.32
C ALA A 82 -5.08 5.21 -0.49
N VAL A 83 -3.89 4.94 -1.04
CA VAL A 83 -2.82 4.23 -0.31
C VAL A 83 -2.27 5.06 0.84
N LEU A 84 -2.06 6.36 0.65
CA LEU A 84 -1.57 7.23 1.71
C LEU A 84 -2.62 7.43 2.81
N SER A 85 -3.90 7.59 2.46
CA SER A 85 -4.98 7.73 3.46
C SER A 85 -5.14 6.46 4.29
N SER A 86 -4.94 5.27 3.71
CA SER A 86 -5.01 4.00 4.43
C SER A 86 -3.94 3.84 5.52
N GLN A 87 -2.86 4.64 5.50
CA GLN A 87 -1.85 4.64 6.57
C GLN A 87 -2.40 5.16 7.90
N TRP A 88 -3.42 6.01 7.87
CA TRP A 88 -4.09 6.52 9.08
C TRP A 88 -5.22 5.62 9.55
N ASP A 89 -5.60 4.63 8.74
CA ASP A 89 -6.58 3.63 9.13
C ASP A 89 -5.87 2.61 10.04
N SER A 90 -6.05 2.77 11.35
CA SER A 90 -5.34 1.99 12.38
C SER A 90 -5.87 0.56 12.51
N GLN A 91 -6.67 0.09 11.58
CA GLN A 91 -7.18 -1.28 11.59
C GLN A 91 -6.03 -2.27 11.39
N LYS A 92 -5.91 -3.20 12.33
CA LYS A 92 -5.04 -4.35 12.16
C LYS A 92 -5.64 -5.23 11.06
N LEU A 93 -4.99 -5.27 9.92
CA LEU A 93 -5.42 -6.10 8.81
C LEU A 93 -5.32 -7.58 9.19
N PRO A 94 -6.43 -8.35 9.15
CA PRO A 94 -6.44 -9.74 9.57
C PRO A 94 -5.84 -10.64 8.48
N VAL A 95 -4.56 -10.94 8.58
CA VAL A 95 -3.90 -11.93 7.72
C VAL A 95 -4.45 -13.31 8.04
N ILE A 96 -4.91 -14.04 7.03
CA ILE A 96 -5.47 -15.40 7.16
C ILE A 96 -4.61 -16.46 6.48
N GLY A 97 -3.57 -16.06 5.75
CA GLY A 97 -2.67 -16.95 5.04
C GLY A 97 -1.70 -16.20 4.14
N GLY A 98 -1.02 -16.92 3.26
CA GLY A 98 -0.13 -16.34 2.26
C GLY A 98 -0.18 -17.11 0.94
N ILE A 99 0.12 -16.43 -0.16
CA ILE A 99 0.31 -17.03 -1.48
C ILE A 99 1.73 -16.75 -1.96
N ALA A 100 2.41 -17.79 -2.40
CA ALA A 100 3.72 -17.69 -3.04
C ALA A 100 3.72 -18.39 -4.40
N VAL A 101 4.23 -17.70 -5.42
CA VAL A 101 4.53 -18.26 -6.75
C VAL A 101 5.95 -17.82 -7.09
N PRO A 102 6.97 -18.60 -6.68
CA PRO A 102 8.38 -18.21 -6.74
C PRO A 102 8.85 -17.89 -8.16
N GLU A 103 8.35 -18.58 -9.17
CA GLU A 103 8.74 -18.44 -10.56
C GLU A 103 8.43 -17.07 -11.15
N VAL A 104 7.46 -16.38 -10.58
CA VAL A 104 7.08 -15.00 -10.95
C VAL A 104 7.27 -14.01 -9.80
N GLU A 105 7.97 -14.43 -8.73
CA GLU A 105 8.31 -13.58 -7.58
C GLU A 105 7.10 -13.04 -6.80
N ILE A 106 5.98 -13.79 -6.79
CA ILE A 106 4.84 -13.46 -5.95
C ILE A 106 5.05 -14.06 -4.56
N ASN A 107 4.92 -13.21 -3.55
CA ASN A 107 4.86 -13.58 -2.14
C ASN A 107 4.00 -12.55 -1.40
N LEU A 108 2.72 -12.87 -1.17
CA LEU A 108 1.74 -11.91 -0.66
C LEU A 108 0.98 -12.49 0.54
N PRO A 109 0.65 -11.64 1.53
CA PRO A 109 -0.33 -12.00 2.54
C PRO A 109 -1.73 -12.14 1.91
N ILE A 110 -2.53 -13.03 2.48
CA ILE A 110 -3.95 -13.19 2.14
C ILE A 110 -4.77 -12.62 3.29
N PHE A 111 -5.73 -11.78 2.95
CA PHE A 111 -6.72 -11.18 3.84
C PHE A 111 -8.12 -11.71 3.55
N LYS A 112 -9.00 -11.64 4.53
CA LYS A 112 -10.40 -12.03 4.33
C LYS A 112 -11.19 -10.90 3.71
N GLY A 113 -11.80 -11.16 2.54
CA GLY A 113 -12.63 -10.19 1.81
C GLY A 113 -11.84 -9.25 0.90
N LEU A 114 -12.58 -8.32 0.29
CA LEU A 114 -12.16 -7.44 -0.80
C LEU A 114 -12.04 -5.97 -0.37
N ASP A 115 -11.84 -5.70 0.91
CA ASP A 115 -11.60 -4.33 1.36
C ASP A 115 -10.42 -3.71 0.62
N ASN A 116 -10.55 -2.46 0.22
CA ASN A 116 -9.54 -1.78 -0.60
C ASN A 116 -8.15 -1.82 0.04
N VAL A 117 -8.08 -1.69 1.37
CA VAL A 117 -6.81 -1.73 2.11
C VAL A 117 -6.15 -3.11 2.02
N ASN A 118 -6.94 -4.20 2.08
CA ASN A 118 -6.45 -5.57 1.87
C ASN A 118 -5.80 -5.72 0.49
N LEU A 119 -6.47 -5.20 -0.54
CA LEU A 119 -6.04 -5.30 -1.92
C LEU A 119 -4.84 -4.39 -2.25
N PHE A 120 -4.60 -3.33 -1.44
CA PHE A 120 -3.40 -2.50 -1.59
C PHE A 120 -2.13 -3.20 -1.09
N TYR A 121 -2.25 -4.14 -0.15
CA TYR A 121 -1.09 -4.73 0.51
C TYR A 121 -0.93 -6.23 0.30
N GLY A 122 -1.91 -6.89 -0.34
CA GLY A 122 -1.86 -8.32 -0.59
C GLY A 122 -3.00 -8.82 -1.48
N ALA A 123 -3.45 -10.03 -1.22
CA ALA A 123 -4.57 -10.65 -1.89
C ALA A 123 -5.77 -10.78 -0.94
N GLY A 124 -6.96 -10.57 -1.46
CA GLY A 124 -8.22 -10.74 -0.74
C GLY A 124 -8.97 -12.01 -1.17
N THR A 125 -9.66 -12.65 -0.25
CA THR A 125 -10.55 -13.77 -0.58
C THR A 125 -11.82 -13.28 -1.26
N MET A 126 -12.23 -13.98 -2.34
CA MET A 126 -13.38 -13.56 -3.15
C MET A 126 -14.72 -14.15 -2.67
N LYS A 127 -14.69 -15.16 -1.82
CA LYS A 127 -15.89 -15.85 -1.33
C LYS A 127 -15.82 -16.01 0.19
N ARG A 128 -16.97 -15.85 0.85
CA ARG A 128 -17.08 -15.90 2.32
C ARG A 128 -16.63 -17.23 2.90
N ASP A 129 -17.09 -18.33 2.33
CA ASP A 129 -16.99 -19.67 2.90
C ASP A 129 -15.91 -20.54 2.23
N GLN A 130 -14.97 -19.92 1.52
CA GLN A 130 -13.88 -20.68 0.92
C GLN A 130 -12.85 -21.07 1.97
N VAL A 131 -12.40 -22.33 1.89
CA VAL A 131 -11.41 -22.90 2.79
C VAL A 131 -10.17 -23.30 2.00
N MET A 132 -9.01 -22.87 2.46
CA MET A 132 -7.72 -23.18 1.84
C MET A 132 -7.52 -24.71 1.77
N GLY A 133 -7.14 -25.20 0.59
CA GLY A 133 -6.99 -26.64 0.33
C GLY A 133 -8.29 -27.41 0.08
N LYS A 134 -9.45 -26.76 0.07
CA LYS A 134 -10.74 -27.40 -0.23
C LYS A 134 -11.44 -26.71 -1.40
N GLY A 135 -11.71 -27.46 -2.47
CA GLY A 135 -12.40 -26.96 -3.64
C GLY A 135 -11.66 -25.82 -4.35
N ASN A 136 -12.42 -24.85 -4.82
CA ASN A 136 -11.86 -23.68 -5.52
C ASN A 136 -11.62 -22.52 -4.55
N TYR A 137 -10.35 -22.18 -4.33
CA TYR A 137 -9.93 -21.05 -3.49
C TYR A 137 -9.59 -19.85 -4.38
N SER A 138 -10.48 -18.87 -4.42
CA SER A 138 -10.40 -17.72 -5.32
C SER A 138 -9.83 -16.49 -4.60
N LEU A 139 -8.83 -15.87 -5.20
CA LEU A 139 -8.17 -14.67 -4.68
C LEU A 139 -8.24 -13.54 -5.70
N ALA A 140 -8.36 -12.32 -5.21
CA ALA A 140 -8.22 -11.09 -5.98
C ALA A 140 -7.07 -10.26 -5.43
N SER A 141 -6.40 -9.54 -6.30
CA SER A 141 -5.42 -8.51 -5.96
C SER A 141 -5.31 -7.53 -7.13
N HIS A 142 -4.72 -6.37 -6.88
CA HIS A 142 -4.56 -5.40 -7.95
C HIS A 142 -3.49 -5.81 -8.97
N HIS A 143 -3.72 -5.38 -10.21
CA HIS A 143 -2.74 -5.38 -11.28
C HIS A 143 -2.31 -3.94 -11.54
N ILE A 144 -1.02 -3.65 -11.37
CA ILE A 144 -0.46 -2.31 -11.50
C ILE A 144 0.37 -2.25 -12.78
N PHE A 145 -0.01 -1.35 -13.66
CA PHE A 145 0.79 -1.02 -14.84
C PHE A 145 1.71 0.17 -14.52
N THR A 146 2.97 0.07 -14.95
CA THR A 146 3.89 1.20 -15.03
C THR A 146 4.02 1.62 -16.50
N ALA A 147 4.68 2.77 -16.76
CA ALA A 147 4.86 3.28 -18.11
C ALA A 147 5.60 2.29 -19.05
N GLU A 148 6.40 1.38 -18.50
CA GLU A 148 7.22 0.45 -19.26
C GLU A 148 6.68 -0.99 -19.27
N ASN A 149 6.10 -1.48 -18.17
CA ASN A 149 5.61 -2.85 -18.02
C ASN A 149 4.69 -3.01 -16.80
N ALA A 150 4.14 -4.22 -16.61
CA ALA A 150 3.48 -4.58 -15.36
C ALA A 150 4.45 -4.47 -14.18
N SER A 151 4.00 -3.87 -13.09
CA SER A 151 4.75 -3.77 -11.85
C SER A 151 5.15 -5.15 -11.31
N GLN A 152 6.18 -5.19 -10.45
CA GLN A 152 6.57 -6.40 -9.70
C GLN A 152 5.72 -6.60 -8.44
N MET A 153 4.69 -5.77 -8.24
CA MET A 153 3.87 -5.78 -7.02
C MET A 153 2.53 -6.49 -7.24
N LEU A 154 2.01 -7.04 -6.14
CA LEU A 154 0.70 -7.67 -6.07
C LEU A 154 0.55 -8.79 -7.10
N PHE A 155 -0.56 -8.84 -7.86
CA PHE A 155 -0.76 -9.84 -8.92
C PHE A 155 -0.25 -9.40 -10.29
N SER A 156 0.41 -8.25 -10.41
CA SER A 156 1.00 -7.81 -11.67
C SER A 156 1.96 -8.82 -12.28
N PRO A 157 2.83 -9.53 -11.50
CA PRO A 157 3.74 -10.53 -12.04
C PRO A 157 3.08 -11.75 -12.67
N LEU A 158 1.78 -12.02 -12.38
CA LEU A 158 1.03 -13.11 -13.02
C LEU A 158 0.98 -12.99 -14.55
N SER A 159 1.15 -11.79 -15.10
CA SER A 159 1.25 -11.61 -16.57
C SER A 159 2.42 -12.38 -17.20
N ARG A 160 3.41 -12.79 -16.40
CA ARG A 160 4.58 -13.58 -16.82
C ARG A 160 4.40 -15.09 -16.58
N ALA A 161 3.32 -15.49 -15.90
CA ALA A 161 3.08 -16.90 -15.58
C ALA A 161 2.86 -17.72 -16.86
N LYS A 162 3.36 -18.95 -16.86
CA LYS A 162 3.25 -19.92 -17.97
C LYS A 162 2.65 -21.22 -17.45
N ASN A 163 2.08 -22.00 -18.35
CA ASN A 163 1.58 -23.33 -18.01
C ASN A 163 2.71 -24.21 -17.46
N GLY A 164 2.44 -24.87 -16.33
CA GLY A 164 3.40 -25.78 -15.67
C GLY A 164 4.30 -25.12 -14.63
N MET A 165 4.10 -23.82 -14.35
CA MET A 165 4.73 -23.15 -13.19
C MET A 165 4.01 -23.50 -11.89
#